data_53fea73dd827368b25ab6c6183932c06
#
_entry.id   53fea73dd827368b25ab6c6183932c06
#
_cell.length_a   1.000
_cell.length_b   1.000
_cell.length_c   1.000
_cell.angle_alpha   90.00
_cell.angle_beta   90.00
_cell.angle_gamma   90.00
#
_symmetry.space_group_name_H-M   'P 1'
#
loop_
_entity.id
_entity.type
_entity.pdbx_description
1 polymer ?
#
loop_
_entity_poly.entity_id
_entity_poly.type
_entity_poly.pdbx_seq_one_letter_code
_entity_poly.pdbx_strand_id
1 'polypeptide(L)'
;MSKLKLLTQDDLATITDDFGEILEKEISKALPSKEIEDLDLDIVLSYENEQLDVDVDVGVLFDELSEISQDQVAKAIDEAYLKFDSYIDENFRV
;
A
#
# COMPACT_ATOMS: atom_id res chain seq x y z
N MET A 1 23.41 1.37 9.05
CA MET A 1 22.09 0.82 8.71
C MET A 1 21.07 1.32 9.73
N SER A 2 20.00 1.92 9.27
CA SER A 2 19.00 2.43 10.20
C SER A 2 18.09 1.30 10.67
N LYS A 3 17.72 1.37 11.94
CA LYS A 3 16.76 0.44 12.52
C LYS A 3 15.38 1.07 12.57
N LEU A 4 14.36 0.25 12.56
CA LEU A 4 13.04 0.72 12.93
C LEU A 4 13.00 1.04 14.41
N LYS A 5 12.36 2.13 14.78
CA LYS A 5 12.11 2.41 16.19
C LYS A 5 11.06 1.43 16.71
N LEU A 6 10.97 1.28 18.02
CA LEU A 6 9.94 0.45 18.60
C LEU A 6 8.55 0.99 18.24
N LEU A 7 7.73 0.14 17.64
CA LEU A 7 6.40 0.52 17.20
C LEU A 7 5.34 0.08 18.20
N THR A 8 4.40 0.97 18.47
CA THR A 8 3.25 0.67 19.31
C THR A 8 2.08 0.24 18.43
N GLN A 9 1.00 -0.24 19.06
CA GLN A 9 -0.21 -0.57 18.31
C GLN A 9 -0.80 0.67 17.61
N ASP A 10 -0.72 1.82 18.26
CA ASP A 10 -1.16 3.08 17.66
C ASP A 10 -0.32 3.41 16.42
N ASP A 11 0.98 3.18 16.48
CA ASP A 11 1.86 3.38 15.32
C ASP A 11 1.47 2.46 14.17
N LEU A 12 1.18 1.19 14.48
CA LEU A 12 0.78 0.23 13.45
C LEU A 12 -0.55 0.63 12.79
N ALA A 13 -1.50 1.12 13.58
CA ALA A 13 -2.77 1.60 13.04
C ALA A 13 -2.56 2.80 12.12
N THR A 14 -1.71 3.74 12.52
CA THR A 14 -1.38 4.91 11.71
C THR A 14 -0.71 4.50 10.41
N ILE A 15 0.24 3.58 10.48
CA ILE A 15 0.95 3.06 9.30
C ILE A 15 -0.04 2.40 8.34
N THR A 16 -0.96 1.61 8.87
CA THR A 16 -1.97 0.94 8.04
C THR A 16 -2.83 1.96 7.30
N ASP A 17 -3.31 2.98 7.99
CA ASP A 17 -4.12 4.04 7.39
C ASP A 17 -3.35 4.80 6.33
N ASP A 18 -2.11 5.16 6.62
CA ASP A 18 -1.27 5.91 5.69
C ASP A 18 -0.92 5.10 4.46
N PHE A 19 -0.64 3.82 4.63
CA PHE A 19 -0.37 2.94 3.49
C PHE A 19 -1.62 2.78 2.63
N GLY A 20 -2.79 2.67 3.26
CA GLY A 20 -4.05 2.62 2.53
C GLY A 20 -4.24 3.84 1.63
N GLU A 21 -3.94 5.02 2.14
CA GLU A 21 -4.00 6.25 1.36
C GLU A 21 -3.00 6.25 0.21
N ILE A 22 -1.77 5.79 0.47
CA ILE A 22 -0.75 5.69 -0.57
C ILE A 22 -1.20 4.76 -1.69
N LEU A 23 -1.73 3.60 -1.33
CA LEU A 23 -2.24 2.62 -2.29
C LEU A 23 -3.37 3.20 -3.13
N GLU A 24 -4.34 3.83 -2.49
CA GLU A 24 -5.47 4.44 -3.20
C GLU A 24 -5.00 5.50 -4.18
N LYS A 25 -4.08 6.34 -3.77
CA LYS A 25 -3.55 7.41 -4.63
C LYS A 25 -2.81 6.84 -5.82
N GLU A 26 -1.95 5.84 -5.60
CA GLU A 26 -1.18 5.27 -6.70
C GLU A 26 -2.06 4.51 -7.68
N ILE A 27 -3.04 3.77 -7.18
CA ILE A 27 -3.99 3.07 -8.04
C ILE A 27 -4.83 4.07 -8.84
N SER A 28 -5.28 5.13 -8.20
CA SER A 28 -6.08 6.16 -8.86
C SER A 28 -5.30 6.93 -9.93
N LYS A 29 -3.99 7.07 -9.74
CA LYS A 29 -3.13 7.69 -10.76
C LYS A 29 -2.86 6.78 -11.94
N ALA A 30 -2.67 5.50 -11.66
CA ALA A 30 -2.29 4.53 -12.68
C ALA A 30 -3.47 4.04 -13.50
N LEU A 31 -4.66 4.05 -12.93
CA LEU A 31 -5.85 3.47 -13.54
C LEU A 31 -6.97 4.50 -13.64
N PRO A 32 -7.69 4.53 -14.78
CA PRO A 32 -8.84 5.43 -14.90
C PRO A 32 -9.95 5.00 -13.94
N SER A 33 -10.35 5.90 -13.05
CA SER A 33 -11.37 5.59 -12.05
C SER A 33 -12.72 5.22 -12.66
N LYS A 34 -12.98 5.67 -13.87
CA LYS A 34 -14.23 5.36 -14.58
C LYS A 34 -14.34 3.90 -14.96
N GLU A 35 -13.22 3.21 -15.10
CA GLU A 35 -13.18 1.81 -15.53
C GLU A 35 -13.10 0.84 -14.34
N ILE A 36 -12.95 1.36 -13.13
CA ILE A 36 -12.91 0.55 -11.92
C ILE A 36 -14.32 0.51 -11.33
N GLU A 37 -14.91 -0.67 -11.28
CA GLU A 37 -16.24 -0.84 -10.69
C GLU A 37 -16.15 -1.02 -9.18
N ASP A 38 -15.11 -1.71 -8.71
CA ASP A 38 -14.93 -1.96 -7.29
C ASP A 38 -13.46 -2.09 -6.98
N LEU A 39 -13.07 -1.65 -5.81
CA LEU A 39 -11.69 -1.71 -5.35
C LEU A 39 -11.66 -2.16 -3.90
N ASP A 40 -11.07 -3.31 -3.66
CA ASP A 40 -10.87 -3.84 -2.31
C ASP A 40 -9.39 -3.77 -1.96
N LEU A 41 -9.10 -3.16 -0.84
CA LEU A 41 -7.75 -3.11 -0.29
C LEU A 41 -7.73 -3.78 1.07
N ASP A 42 -6.86 -4.75 1.24
CA ASP A 42 -6.68 -5.44 2.51
C ASP A 42 -5.21 -5.35 2.89
N ILE A 43 -4.93 -4.73 4.02
CA ILE A 43 -3.58 -4.50 4.48
C ILE A 43 -3.42 -5.13 5.85
N VAL A 44 -2.46 -6.03 5.98
CA VAL A 44 -2.15 -6.68 7.25
C VAL A 44 -0.71 -6.36 7.61
N LEU A 45 -0.51 -5.79 8.78
CA LEU A 45 0.81 -5.50 9.31
C LEU A 45 1.13 -6.48 10.43
N SER A 46 2.35 -6.99 10.42
CA SER A 46 2.88 -7.82 11.49
C SER A 46 4.19 -7.19 11.96
N TYR A 47 4.36 -7.09 13.27
CA TYR A 47 5.57 -6.52 13.86
C TYR A 47 6.10 -7.47 14.91
N GLU A 48 7.24 -8.10 14.60
CA GLU A 48 7.89 -9.05 15.51
C GLU A 48 9.41 -8.89 15.42
N ASN A 49 10.08 -8.98 16.54
CA ASN A 49 11.55 -8.93 16.61
C ASN A 49 12.13 -7.68 15.93
N GLU A 50 11.48 -6.53 16.14
CA GLU A 50 11.87 -5.25 15.54
C GLU A 50 11.79 -5.26 14.01
N GLN A 51 11.04 -6.19 13.43
CA GLN A 51 10.85 -6.29 12.00
C GLN A 51 9.37 -6.08 11.65
N LEU A 52 9.13 -5.20 10.70
CA LEU A 52 7.79 -4.90 10.21
C LEU A 52 7.55 -5.65 8.91
N ASP A 53 6.54 -6.51 8.91
CA ASP A 53 6.10 -7.21 7.71
C ASP A 53 4.77 -6.64 7.25
N VAL A 54 4.63 -6.46 5.94
CA VAL A 54 3.43 -5.89 5.34
C VAL A 54 2.89 -6.86 4.29
N ASP A 55 1.65 -7.26 4.47
CA ASP A 55 0.91 -8.03 3.46
C ASP A 55 -0.19 -7.17 2.87
N VAL A 56 -0.23 -7.09 1.57
CA VAL A 56 -1.24 -6.31 0.85
C VAL A 56 -1.99 -7.19 -0.12
N ASP A 57 -3.30 -7.17 -0.03
CA ASP A 57 -4.17 -7.87 -0.96
C ASP A 57 -5.02 -6.82 -1.66
N VAL A 58 -4.93 -6.76 -2.98
CA VAL A 58 -5.67 -5.77 -3.77
C VAL A 58 -6.56 -6.49 -4.74
N GLY A 59 -7.87 -6.31 -4.59
CA GLY A 59 -8.86 -6.81 -5.53
C GLY A 59 -9.44 -5.65 -6.32
N VAL A 60 -9.36 -5.73 -7.65
CA VAL A 60 -9.89 -4.70 -8.51
C VAL A 60 -10.86 -5.34 -9.48
N LEU A 61 -12.08 -4.83 -9.49
CA LEU A 61 -13.10 -5.25 -10.46
C LEU A 61 -13.22 -4.17 -11.53
N PHE A 62 -12.95 -4.56 -12.77
CA PHE A 62 -12.98 -3.65 -13.91
C PHE A 62 -14.27 -3.79 -14.71
N ASP A 63 -14.62 -2.73 -15.43
CA ASP A 63 -15.63 -2.79 -16.47
C ASP A 63 -15.16 -3.80 -17.54
N GLU A 64 -16.12 -4.57 -18.11
CA GLU A 64 -15.81 -5.56 -19.15
C GLU A 64 -15.14 -4.94 -20.38
N LEU A 65 -15.39 -3.68 -20.63
CA LEU A 65 -14.84 -2.97 -21.79
C LEU A 65 -13.51 -2.28 -21.45
N SER A 66 -13.01 -2.47 -20.24
CA SER A 66 -11.78 -1.82 -19.81
C SER A 66 -10.55 -2.43 -20.48
N GLU A 67 -9.61 -1.58 -20.86
CA GLU A 67 -8.31 -1.99 -21.39
C GLU A 67 -7.25 -2.12 -20.28
N ILE A 68 -7.65 -1.98 -19.01
CA ILE A 68 -6.74 -2.08 -17.89
C ILE A 68 -6.23 -3.53 -17.76
N SER A 69 -4.93 -3.69 -17.62
CA SER A 69 -4.32 -4.99 -17.44
C SER A 69 -3.90 -5.20 -15.99
N GLN A 70 -3.69 -6.45 -15.61
CA GLN A 70 -3.15 -6.78 -14.28
C GLN A 70 -1.75 -6.21 -14.08
N ASP A 71 -1.00 -6.05 -15.15
CA ASP A 71 0.34 -5.44 -15.08
C ASP A 71 0.26 -3.99 -14.61
N GLN A 72 -0.76 -3.25 -15.01
CA GLN A 72 -0.95 -1.88 -14.56
C GLN A 72 -1.24 -1.83 -13.06
N VAL A 73 -2.05 -2.75 -12.57
CA VAL A 73 -2.33 -2.87 -11.14
C VAL A 73 -1.05 -3.21 -10.37
N ALA A 74 -0.28 -4.18 -10.86
CA ALA A 74 0.98 -4.57 -10.23
C ALA A 74 1.96 -3.42 -10.16
N LYS A 75 2.07 -2.61 -11.21
CA LYS A 75 2.93 -1.43 -11.21
C LYS A 75 2.49 -0.40 -10.17
N ALA A 76 1.19 -0.18 -10.04
CA ALA A 76 0.67 0.75 -9.05
C ALA A 76 1.03 0.28 -7.63
N ILE A 77 0.91 -1.01 -7.37
CA ILE A 77 1.26 -1.58 -6.08
C ILE A 77 2.77 -1.41 -5.81
N ASP A 78 3.62 -1.70 -6.81
CA ASP A 78 5.06 -1.54 -6.67
C ASP A 78 5.43 -0.09 -6.33
N GLU A 79 4.83 0.87 -7.00
CA GLU A 79 5.06 2.29 -6.72
C GLU A 79 4.60 2.64 -5.30
N ALA A 80 3.49 2.08 -4.86
CA ALA A 80 3.00 2.30 -3.51
C ALA A 80 3.99 1.76 -2.47
N TYR A 81 4.59 0.59 -2.72
CA TYR A 81 5.60 0.03 -1.83
C TYR A 81 6.83 0.93 -1.75
N LEU A 82 7.28 1.48 -2.87
CA LEU A 82 8.41 2.39 -2.87
C LEU A 82 8.14 3.64 -2.03
N LYS A 83 6.96 4.20 -2.14
CA LYS A 83 6.55 5.35 -1.34
C LYS A 83 6.39 4.99 0.12
N PHE A 84 5.90 3.80 0.39
CA PHE A 84 5.77 3.32 1.76
C PHE A 84 7.14 3.15 2.41
N ASP A 85 8.12 2.61 1.69
CA ASP A 85 9.47 2.48 2.22
C ASP A 85 10.06 3.84 2.60
N SER A 86 9.87 4.86 1.74
CA SER A 86 10.31 6.21 2.04
C SER A 86 9.59 6.79 3.25
N TYR A 87 8.28 6.52 3.35
CA TYR A 87 7.48 6.97 4.49
C TYR A 87 8.00 6.38 5.81
N ILE A 88 8.31 5.09 5.81
CA ILE A 88 8.85 4.42 7.01
C ILE A 88 10.24 4.97 7.34
N ASP A 89 11.08 5.16 6.34
CA ASP A 89 12.43 5.71 6.56
C ASP A 89 12.40 7.11 7.18
N GLU A 90 11.46 7.93 6.75
CA GLU A 90 11.35 9.32 7.22
C GLU A 90 10.73 9.42 8.61
N ASN A 91 9.81 8.52 8.95
CA ASN A 91 8.99 8.68 10.16
C ASN A 91 9.27 7.66 11.26
N PHE A 92 9.76 6.48 10.92
CA PHE A 92 9.83 5.37 11.87
C PHE A 92 11.20 4.70 11.97
N ARG A 93 12.21 5.21 11.31
CA ARG A 93 13.57 4.71 11.49
C ARG A 93 14.40 5.68 12.32
N VAL A 94 15.32 5.11 13.07
CA VAL A 94 16.23 5.87 13.91
C VAL A 94 17.66 5.81 13.38
#